data_fb30cb29b12d0bb7ad603532d56834d1
#
_entry.id   fb30cb29b12d0bb7ad603532d56834d1
#
_cell.length_a   1.000
_cell.length_b   1.000
_cell.length_c   1.000
_cell.angle_alpha   90.00
_cell.angle_beta   90.00
_cell.angle_gamma   90.00
#
_symmetry.space_group_name_H-M   'P 1'
#
loop_
_entity.id
_entity.type
_entity.pdbx_description
1 polymer ?
#
loop_
_entity_poly.entity_id
_entity_poly.type
_entity_poly.pdbx_seq_one_letter_code
_entity_poly.pdbx_strand_id
1 'polypeptide(L)'
;MRIRALTAVALVGGLGLTLAACGKEGTPASPGGSAAALPAYTVAQNVDVAGSPVFAKIKAAGALTVGAKDDQPGLGSKDATTGKFAGFDIEIAKLVSAGLGVDPEKITFKTVDSGAREQAIANGDVNYYVGTYTISDKRKQQVGFAGPYYQAGQDLLVRKDDSSITGQETLKGKKVCSVTGSTPIQRVRDQKLTEPGGSIVEFQKYSQCVEKLLSKEVDAVTTDDAILKGFASQDPEKLKVVGKTFSKEPYGIGLNKDDKALRDKIDDILQKAIDDGTWKKIYDATLGKSGSAATPPAIERY
;
A
#
# COMPACT_ATOMS: atom_id res chain seq x y z
N MET A 1 38.71 65.42 8.96
CA MET A 1 39.07 66.52 8.01
C MET A 1 38.13 66.43 6.83
N ARG A 2 37.18 67.35 6.79
CA ARG A 2 36.59 68.05 5.61
C ARG A 2 35.90 67.10 4.56
N ILE A 3 34.51 67.09 4.49
CA ILE A 3 33.63 68.16 3.92
C ILE A 3 33.50 67.91 2.40
N ARG A 4 32.36 67.67 1.88
CA ARG A 4 31.13 68.42 1.44
C ARG A 4 30.56 67.60 0.26
N ALA A 5 29.35 67.21 0.18
CA ALA A 5 28.10 67.97 0.01
C ALA A 5 27.78 68.33 -1.45
N LEU A 6 26.55 68.07 -1.76
CA LEU A 6 25.54 68.84 -2.52
C LEU A 6 25.10 68.22 -3.87
N THR A 7 23.83 67.84 -3.89
CA THR A 7 22.64 68.48 -4.55
C THR A 7 22.68 68.46 -6.09
N ALA A 8 21.64 68.25 -6.83
CA ALA A 8 20.21 68.55 -6.79
C ALA A 8 19.52 67.82 -7.99
N VAL A 9 18.28 67.34 -7.84
CA VAL A 9 17.05 67.85 -8.46
C VAL A 9 17.04 68.04 -10.00
N ALA A 10 16.16 67.32 -10.68
CA ALA A 10 15.12 67.84 -11.55
C ALA A 10 14.14 66.79 -12.05
N LEU A 11 12.88 67.15 -11.86
CA LEU A 11 11.67 66.56 -12.53
C LEU A 11 11.67 66.80 -14.03
N VAL A 12 10.93 66.00 -14.78
CA VAL A 12 9.97 66.29 -15.85
C VAL A 12 9.60 64.89 -16.42
N GLY A 13 8.46 64.31 -16.36
CA GLY A 13 7.19 64.65 -16.91
C GLY A 13 7.08 64.18 -18.38
N GLY A 14 6.38 63.09 -18.68
CA GLY A 14 6.14 62.67 -20.06
C GLY A 14 5.17 61.50 -20.14
N LEU A 15 3.99 61.85 -20.50
CA LEU A 15 2.78 61.06 -20.81
C LEU A 15 2.97 60.17 -22.05
N GLY A 16 2.41 58.95 -22.01
CA GLY A 16 1.71 58.41 -23.18
C GLY A 16 2.35 57.22 -23.90
N LEU A 17 1.67 56.19 -23.90
CA LEU A 17 1.05 55.44 -25.00
C LEU A 17 1.04 53.92 -24.74
N THR A 18 -0.14 53.45 -24.58
CA THR A 18 -0.52 52.02 -24.63
C THR A 18 -0.16 51.40 -25.99
N LEU A 19 0.56 50.29 -25.94
CA LEU A 19 0.56 49.31 -27.05
C LEU A 19 0.31 47.94 -26.46
N ALA A 20 -0.91 47.44 -26.71
CA ALA A 20 -1.26 46.05 -26.53
C ALA A 20 -0.49 45.21 -27.56
N ALA A 21 0.37 44.34 -27.06
CA ALA A 21 0.93 43.28 -27.85
C ALA A 21 0.54 41.96 -27.19
N CYS A 22 -0.43 41.27 -27.77
CA CYS A 22 -0.69 39.85 -27.53
C CYS A 22 0.53 39.01 -27.93
N GLY A 23 1.26 38.57 -26.95
CA GLY A 23 2.25 37.50 -27.10
C GLY A 23 1.87 36.37 -26.16
N LYS A 24 1.24 35.32 -26.71
CA LYS A 24 1.07 34.04 -26.06
C LYS A 24 2.42 33.34 -26.04
N GLU A 25 3.20 33.54 -25.00
CA GLU A 25 4.26 32.60 -24.69
C GLU A 25 3.76 31.64 -23.62
N GLY A 26 3.59 30.38 -24.06
CA GLY A 26 3.21 29.30 -23.19
C GLY A 26 4.30 29.04 -22.16
N THR A 27 4.04 29.40 -20.93
CA THR A 27 4.77 28.87 -19.79
C THR A 27 4.60 27.36 -19.80
N PRO A 28 5.67 26.53 -19.81
CA PRO A 28 5.51 25.11 -19.62
C PRO A 28 4.77 24.88 -18.29
N ALA A 29 3.60 24.27 -18.36
CA ALA A 29 2.93 23.81 -17.15
C ALA A 29 3.89 22.83 -16.47
N SER A 30 4.48 23.23 -15.35
CA SER A 30 5.08 22.30 -14.41
C SER A 30 4.05 21.20 -14.11
N PRO A 31 4.42 19.92 -14.14
CA PRO A 31 3.56 18.85 -13.66
C PRO A 31 3.59 18.86 -12.13
N GLY A 32 3.05 19.92 -11.55
CA GLY A 32 2.79 20.07 -10.13
C GLY A 32 1.36 19.64 -9.83
N GLY A 33 1.07 18.37 -10.03
CA GLY A 33 -0.09 17.77 -9.40
C GLY A 33 0.12 17.86 -7.90
N SER A 34 -0.67 18.73 -7.21
CA SER A 34 -0.72 18.73 -5.75
C SER A 34 -0.92 17.29 -5.28
N ALA A 35 0.04 16.77 -4.51
CA ALA A 35 -0.09 15.42 -3.98
C ALA A 35 -1.42 15.34 -3.25
N ALA A 36 -2.28 14.37 -3.64
CA ALA A 36 -3.57 14.17 -3.00
C ALA A 36 -3.35 14.02 -1.49
N ALA A 37 -4.06 14.84 -0.72
CA ALA A 37 -3.99 14.79 0.73
C ALA A 37 -4.79 13.59 1.25
N LEU A 38 -4.27 12.95 2.30
CA LEU A 38 -5.02 11.91 3.02
C LEU A 38 -6.30 12.50 3.60
N PRO A 39 -7.42 11.74 3.59
CA PRO A 39 -8.64 12.19 4.23
C PRO A 39 -8.47 12.25 5.76
N ALA A 40 -9.14 13.19 6.40
CA ALA A 40 -9.33 13.15 7.84
C ALA A 40 -10.36 12.05 8.18
N TYR A 41 -10.07 11.24 9.21
CA TYR A 41 -10.98 10.20 9.66
C TYR A 41 -11.84 10.71 10.81
N THR A 42 -13.16 10.71 10.60
CA THR A 42 -14.11 11.02 11.68
C THR A 42 -14.32 9.77 12.54
N VAL A 43 -14.00 9.86 13.81
CA VAL A 43 -14.22 8.78 14.77
C VAL A 43 -15.71 8.62 15.03
N ALA A 44 -16.24 7.44 14.70
CA ALA A 44 -17.65 7.13 14.89
C ALA A 44 -18.02 7.12 16.39
N GLN A 45 -19.19 7.69 16.70
CA GLN A 45 -19.69 7.76 18.07
C GLN A 45 -20.71 6.65 18.35
N ASN A 46 -20.78 6.22 19.60
CA ASN A 46 -21.77 5.23 20.06
C ASN A 46 -21.79 3.92 19.26
N VAL A 47 -20.59 3.49 18.80
CA VAL A 47 -20.47 2.24 18.06
C VAL A 47 -20.78 1.07 18.97
N ASP A 48 -21.63 0.18 18.49
CA ASP A 48 -21.88 -1.12 19.08
C ASP A 48 -21.77 -2.22 18.01
N VAL A 49 -21.15 -3.33 18.40
CA VAL A 49 -21.01 -4.55 17.58
C VAL A 49 -21.40 -5.73 18.45
N ALA A 50 -22.71 -5.86 18.64
CA ALA A 50 -23.27 -6.91 19.48
C ALA A 50 -22.80 -8.29 19.03
N GLY A 51 -22.37 -9.10 19.99
CA GLY A 51 -21.89 -10.45 19.72
C GLY A 51 -20.43 -10.57 19.26
N SER A 52 -19.69 -9.44 19.15
CA SER A 52 -18.25 -9.46 18.84
C SER A 52 -17.40 -9.48 20.11
N PRO A 53 -16.71 -10.58 20.44
CA PRO A 53 -15.80 -10.62 21.56
C PRO A 53 -14.54 -9.78 21.33
N VAL A 54 -14.08 -9.65 20.08
CA VAL A 54 -12.92 -8.81 19.72
C VAL A 54 -13.28 -7.34 19.89
N PHE A 55 -14.44 -6.91 19.38
CA PHE A 55 -14.90 -5.53 19.55
C PHE A 55 -15.12 -5.16 21.00
N ALA A 56 -15.66 -6.06 21.82
CA ALA A 56 -15.81 -5.82 23.26
C ALA A 56 -14.46 -5.50 23.93
N LYS A 57 -13.39 -6.22 23.56
CA LYS A 57 -12.03 -5.93 24.05
C LYS A 57 -11.52 -4.58 23.55
N ILE A 58 -11.70 -4.26 22.26
CA ILE A 58 -11.34 -2.97 21.67
C ILE A 58 -12.04 -1.82 22.41
N LYS A 59 -13.35 -1.93 22.64
CA LYS A 59 -14.17 -0.93 23.32
C LYS A 59 -13.73 -0.71 24.78
N ALA A 60 -13.46 -1.80 25.49
CA ALA A 60 -12.97 -1.73 26.88
C ALA A 60 -11.58 -1.10 26.99
N ALA A 61 -10.69 -1.38 26.05
CA ALA A 61 -9.34 -0.83 26.03
C ALA A 61 -9.28 0.63 25.51
N GLY A 62 -10.27 1.06 24.71
CA GLY A 62 -10.24 2.34 24.00
C GLY A 62 -9.07 2.46 23.01
N ALA A 63 -8.45 1.34 22.64
CA ALA A 63 -7.29 1.20 21.75
C ALA A 63 -7.33 -0.16 21.07
N LEU A 64 -6.54 -0.32 20.01
CA LEU A 64 -6.47 -1.60 19.28
C LEU A 64 -5.06 -1.87 18.72
N THR A 65 -4.77 -3.16 18.46
CA THR A 65 -3.56 -3.61 17.83
C THR A 65 -3.88 -4.11 16.42
N VAL A 66 -3.20 -3.56 15.42
CA VAL A 66 -3.34 -3.98 14.01
C VAL A 66 -2.06 -4.64 13.54
N GLY A 67 -2.19 -5.84 12.98
CA GLY A 67 -1.09 -6.47 12.26
C GLY A 67 -0.91 -5.82 10.88
N ALA A 68 0.33 -5.51 10.53
CA ALA A 68 0.67 -4.86 9.25
C ALA A 68 2.01 -5.34 8.70
N LYS A 69 2.29 -5.02 7.45
CA LYS A 69 3.62 -5.10 6.85
C LYS A 69 4.43 -3.85 7.18
N ASP A 70 5.75 -3.97 7.13
CA ASP A 70 6.67 -2.87 7.44
C ASP A 70 7.68 -2.58 6.31
N ASP A 71 7.69 -3.38 5.24
CA ASP A 71 8.68 -3.36 4.16
C ASP A 71 8.09 -3.18 2.76
N GLN A 72 6.80 -2.83 2.64
CA GLN A 72 6.11 -2.72 1.35
C GLN A 72 5.81 -1.26 1.01
N PRO A 73 6.62 -0.61 0.16
CA PRO A 73 6.47 0.81 -0.18
C PRO A 73 5.10 1.12 -0.78
N GLY A 74 4.44 2.16 -0.27
CA GLY A 74 3.10 2.57 -0.73
C GLY A 74 1.94 1.76 -0.15
N LEU A 75 2.19 0.61 0.48
CA LEU A 75 1.19 -0.30 1.09
C LEU A 75 1.30 -0.31 2.62
N GLY A 76 2.25 -1.05 3.15
CA GLY A 76 2.59 -1.10 4.57
C GLY A 76 4.09 -0.99 4.74
N SER A 77 4.59 0.19 5.03
CA SER A 77 6.01 0.46 5.27
C SER A 77 6.22 1.18 6.59
N LYS A 78 7.35 0.89 7.23
CA LYS A 78 7.75 1.53 8.47
C LYS A 78 8.99 2.38 8.23
N ASP A 79 8.91 3.66 8.53
CA ASP A 79 10.05 4.55 8.49
C ASP A 79 11.07 4.15 9.57
N ALA A 80 12.29 3.88 9.17
CA ALA A 80 13.34 3.37 10.07
C ALA A 80 13.77 4.40 11.13
N THR A 81 13.62 5.70 10.84
CA THR A 81 14.05 6.79 11.73
C THR A 81 12.97 7.12 12.75
N THR A 82 11.73 7.28 12.27
CA THR A 82 10.61 7.73 13.12
C THR A 82 9.80 6.59 13.71
N GLY A 83 9.95 5.37 13.16
CA GLY A 83 9.14 4.20 13.52
C GLY A 83 7.68 4.27 13.05
N LYS A 84 7.29 5.30 12.29
CA LYS A 84 5.93 5.49 11.82
C LYS A 84 5.59 4.57 10.65
N PHE A 85 4.41 4.01 10.69
CA PHE A 85 3.85 3.24 9.59
C PHE A 85 3.11 4.15 8.61
N ALA A 86 3.20 3.84 7.31
CA ALA A 86 2.54 4.58 6.24
C ALA A 86 2.20 3.68 5.05
N GLY A 87 1.23 4.10 4.23
CA GLY A 87 0.82 3.46 3.00
C GLY A 87 -0.66 3.09 2.98
N PHE A 88 -1.11 2.52 1.88
CA PHE A 88 -2.53 2.23 1.62
C PHE A 88 -3.14 1.31 2.68
N ASP A 89 -2.48 0.21 3.02
CA ASP A 89 -2.94 -0.73 4.05
C ASP A 89 -3.04 -0.07 5.42
N ILE A 90 -2.11 0.83 5.73
CA ILE A 90 -2.09 1.57 7.00
C ILE A 90 -3.27 2.54 7.07
N GLU A 91 -3.58 3.22 5.97
CA GLU A 91 -4.71 4.14 5.92
C GLU A 91 -6.06 3.40 5.93
N ILE A 92 -6.16 2.21 5.30
CA ILE A 92 -7.33 1.33 5.44
C ILE A 92 -7.50 0.88 6.91
N ALA A 93 -6.41 0.54 7.60
CA ALA A 93 -6.46 0.19 9.02
C ALA A 93 -6.95 1.36 9.88
N LYS A 94 -6.52 2.58 9.61
CA LYS A 94 -6.98 3.80 10.30
C LYS A 94 -8.45 4.11 10.03
N LEU A 95 -8.89 3.94 8.78
CA LEU A 95 -10.30 4.07 8.39
C LEU A 95 -11.18 3.11 9.20
N VAL A 96 -10.78 1.84 9.30
CA VAL A 96 -11.50 0.83 10.07
C VAL A 96 -11.51 1.18 11.56
N SER A 97 -10.37 1.59 12.13
CA SER A 97 -10.29 2.03 13.52
C SER A 97 -11.28 3.15 13.84
N ALA A 98 -11.30 4.20 13.02
CA ALA A 98 -12.22 5.32 13.19
C ALA A 98 -13.69 4.87 13.07
N GLY A 99 -14.01 4.00 12.12
CA GLY A 99 -15.33 3.40 11.96
C GLY A 99 -15.78 2.51 13.11
N LEU A 100 -14.82 1.92 13.84
CA LEU A 100 -15.04 1.18 15.07
C LEU A 100 -15.10 2.08 16.32
N GLY A 101 -15.00 3.40 16.18
CA GLY A 101 -15.08 4.35 17.29
C GLY A 101 -13.77 4.54 18.06
N VAL A 102 -12.64 4.11 17.50
CA VAL A 102 -11.31 4.29 18.09
C VAL A 102 -10.50 5.28 17.26
N ASP A 103 -9.91 6.26 17.95
CA ASP A 103 -9.03 7.24 17.33
C ASP A 103 -7.85 6.50 16.63
N PRO A 104 -7.58 6.78 15.34
CA PRO A 104 -6.46 6.20 14.61
C PRO A 104 -5.09 6.38 15.28
N GLU A 105 -4.89 7.43 16.07
CA GLU A 105 -3.66 7.64 16.84
C GLU A 105 -3.50 6.64 18.03
N LYS A 106 -4.54 5.94 18.40
CA LYS A 106 -4.53 4.88 19.43
C LYS A 106 -4.29 3.48 18.85
N ILE A 107 -3.93 3.39 17.56
CA ILE A 107 -3.53 2.12 16.96
C ILE A 107 -2.09 1.79 17.35
N THR A 108 -1.89 0.59 17.86
CA THR A 108 -0.56 -0.03 17.92
C THR A 108 -0.38 -0.92 16.70
N PHE A 109 0.49 -0.52 15.77
CA PHE A 109 0.85 -1.37 14.64
C PHE A 109 1.90 -2.39 15.04
N LYS A 110 1.62 -3.67 14.77
CA LYS A 110 2.54 -4.80 15.00
C LYS A 110 2.96 -5.37 13.65
N THR A 111 4.28 -5.39 13.37
CA THR A 111 4.79 -6.09 12.19
C THR A 111 4.50 -7.57 12.30
N VAL A 112 3.85 -8.15 11.28
CA VAL A 112 3.56 -9.58 11.21
C VAL A 112 3.91 -10.10 9.82
N ASP A 113 4.84 -11.04 9.76
CA ASP A 113 5.29 -11.67 8.52
C ASP A 113 4.20 -12.56 7.90
N SER A 114 4.33 -12.81 6.58
CA SER A 114 3.30 -13.53 5.83
C SER A 114 2.98 -14.91 6.38
N GLY A 115 3.98 -15.63 6.87
CA GLY A 115 3.80 -16.98 7.44
C GLY A 115 3.22 -17.01 8.85
N ALA A 116 3.16 -15.85 9.55
CA ALA A 116 2.70 -15.75 10.93
C ALA A 116 1.29 -15.15 11.09
N ARG A 117 0.64 -14.74 9.97
CA ARG A 117 -0.61 -13.97 10.02
C ARG A 117 -1.76 -14.74 10.66
N GLU A 118 -1.98 -15.97 10.22
CA GLU A 118 -3.05 -16.83 10.71
C GLU A 118 -2.90 -17.08 12.21
N GLN A 119 -1.67 -17.36 12.68
CA GLN A 119 -1.40 -17.60 14.09
C GLN A 119 -1.56 -16.34 14.94
N ALA A 120 -1.07 -15.18 14.47
CA ALA A 120 -1.21 -13.91 15.19
C ALA A 120 -2.67 -13.50 15.38
N ILE A 121 -3.52 -13.76 14.39
CA ILE A 121 -4.96 -13.53 14.47
C ILE A 121 -5.61 -14.52 15.43
N ALA A 122 -5.31 -15.82 15.29
CA ALA A 122 -5.89 -16.88 16.12
C ALA A 122 -5.56 -16.71 17.61
N ASN A 123 -4.33 -16.30 17.92
CA ASN A 123 -3.89 -16.02 19.28
C ASN A 123 -4.49 -14.73 19.87
N GLY A 124 -5.06 -13.85 19.04
CA GLY A 124 -5.48 -12.52 19.48
C GLY A 124 -4.32 -11.54 19.72
N ASP A 125 -3.14 -11.82 19.14
CA ASP A 125 -1.99 -10.92 19.16
C ASP A 125 -2.28 -9.61 18.44
N VAL A 126 -3.23 -9.64 17.52
CA VAL A 126 -3.79 -8.51 16.79
C VAL A 126 -5.31 -8.59 16.79
N ASN A 127 -5.98 -7.44 16.82
CA ASN A 127 -7.44 -7.40 16.73
C ASN A 127 -7.93 -7.68 15.31
N TYR A 128 -7.19 -7.16 14.33
CA TYR A 128 -7.32 -7.47 12.91
C TYR A 128 -5.98 -7.23 12.21
N TYR A 129 -5.88 -7.71 10.96
CA TYR A 129 -4.68 -7.63 10.15
C TYR A 129 -4.97 -6.97 8.81
N VAL A 130 -4.19 -5.95 8.44
CA VAL A 130 -4.25 -5.26 7.14
C VAL A 130 -2.84 -5.21 6.55
N GLY A 131 -2.60 -5.99 5.50
CA GLY A 131 -1.24 -6.08 4.95
C GLY A 131 -1.16 -7.06 3.77
N THR A 132 -1.65 -6.65 2.59
CA THR A 132 -1.57 -7.43 1.34
C THR A 132 -1.99 -8.89 1.54
N TYR A 133 -3.13 -9.10 2.20
CA TYR A 133 -3.55 -10.42 2.67
C TYR A 133 -4.60 -11.01 1.74
N THR A 134 -4.14 -11.75 0.73
CA THR A 134 -5.03 -12.42 -0.23
C THR A 134 -6.05 -13.31 0.46
N ILE A 135 -7.31 -13.06 0.18
CA ILE A 135 -8.43 -13.93 0.57
C ILE A 135 -8.32 -15.24 -0.21
N SER A 136 -8.34 -16.37 0.47
CA SER A 136 -8.39 -17.70 -0.15
C SER A 136 -9.16 -18.69 0.71
N ASP A 137 -9.73 -19.73 0.10
CA ASP A 137 -10.50 -20.74 0.83
C ASP A 137 -9.66 -21.47 1.87
N LYS A 138 -8.38 -21.70 1.57
CA LYS A 138 -7.43 -22.30 2.52
C LYS A 138 -7.27 -21.43 3.77
N ARG A 139 -7.16 -20.11 3.63
CA ARG A 139 -7.03 -19.17 4.75
C ARG A 139 -8.33 -18.98 5.50
N LYS A 140 -9.49 -18.99 4.79
CA LYS A 140 -10.82 -18.94 5.41
C LYS A 140 -11.09 -20.12 6.36
N GLN A 141 -10.35 -21.21 6.24
CA GLN A 141 -10.42 -22.32 7.20
C GLN A 141 -9.82 -21.97 8.56
N GLN A 142 -8.95 -20.97 8.63
CA GLN A 142 -8.21 -20.59 9.84
C GLN A 142 -8.60 -19.21 10.38
N VAL A 143 -8.92 -18.25 9.50
CA VAL A 143 -9.26 -16.87 9.85
C VAL A 143 -10.47 -16.38 9.08
N GLY A 144 -11.15 -15.34 9.59
CA GLY A 144 -12.16 -14.60 8.87
C GLY A 144 -11.54 -13.50 8.01
N PHE A 145 -12.26 -13.07 6.97
CA PHE A 145 -11.88 -11.94 6.12
C PHE A 145 -13.05 -10.99 5.93
N ALA A 146 -12.80 -9.70 6.08
CA ALA A 146 -13.65 -8.64 5.58
C ALA A 146 -13.05 -8.04 4.30
N GLY A 147 -13.89 -7.56 3.39
CA GLY A 147 -13.48 -7.03 2.10
C GLY A 147 -13.94 -7.86 0.90
N PRO A 148 -13.18 -7.87 -0.21
CA PRO A 148 -11.84 -7.32 -0.38
C PRO A 148 -11.82 -5.77 -0.40
N TYR A 149 -10.69 -5.19 0.04
CA TYR A 149 -10.48 -3.74 -0.04
C TYR A 149 -9.59 -3.32 -1.23
N TYR A 150 -8.91 -4.25 -1.88
CA TYR A 150 -8.08 -4.05 -3.06
C TYR A 150 -8.01 -5.32 -3.91
N GLN A 151 -7.80 -5.15 -5.22
CA GLN A 151 -7.57 -6.28 -6.14
C GLN A 151 -6.20 -6.14 -6.77
N ALA A 152 -5.28 -7.03 -6.41
CA ALA A 152 -3.96 -7.17 -7.01
C ALA A 152 -3.89 -8.39 -7.95
N GLY A 153 -2.76 -8.56 -8.59
CA GLY A 153 -2.41 -9.76 -9.34
C GLY A 153 -0.93 -10.06 -9.23
N GLN A 154 -0.54 -11.33 -9.20
CA GLN A 154 0.87 -11.71 -9.18
C GLN A 154 1.57 -11.33 -10.47
N ASP A 155 2.78 -10.77 -10.33
CA ASP A 155 3.63 -10.33 -11.44
C ASP A 155 5.11 -10.60 -11.11
N LEU A 156 6.02 -10.08 -11.90
CA LEU A 156 7.46 -10.26 -11.78
C LEU A 156 8.15 -8.91 -11.72
N LEU A 157 9.10 -8.76 -10.80
CA LEU A 157 10.07 -7.67 -10.74
C LEU A 157 11.41 -8.21 -11.21
N VAL A 158 12.01 -7.50 -12.14
CA VAL A 158 13.31 -7.84 -12.71
C VAL A 158 14.22 -6.61 -12.73
N ARG A 159 15.50 -6.82 -12.95
CA ARG A 159 16.44 -5.70 -13.20
C ARG A 159 16.05 -4.96 -14.49
N LYS A 160 16.29 -3.67 -14.53
CA LYS A 160 15.89 -2.79 -15.64
C LYS A 160 16.43 -3.25 -16.99
N ASP A 161 17.66 -3.74 -17.01
CA ASP A 161 18.39 -4.22 -18.18
C ASP A 161 18.04 -5.66 -18.59
N ASP A 162 17.31 -6.41 -17.76
CA ASP A 162 16.92 -7.79 -18.09
C ASP A 162 15.76 -7.80 -19.09
N SER A 163 15.99 -8.37 -20.27
CA SER A 163 14.98 -8.60 -21.31
C SER A 163 14.61 -10.09 -21.45
N SER A 164 15.22 -10.98 -20.66
CA SER A 164 15.02 -12.42 -20.79
C SER A 164 13.74 -12.91 -20.09
N ILE A 165 13.25 -12.15 -19.09
CA ILE A 165 12.03 -12.48 -18.33
C ILE A 165 10.92 -11.54 -18.79
N THR A 166 9.93 -12.11 -19.50
CA THR A 166 8.82 -11.37 -20.11
C THR A 166 7.43 -11.83 -19.65
N GLY A 167 7.38 -12.80 -18.76
CA GLY A 167 6.17 -13.37 -18.15
C GLY A 167 6.49 -14.65 -17.39
N GLN A 168 5.50 -15.22 -16.73
CA GLN A 168 5.68 -16.43 -15.91
C GLN A 168 6.23 -17.62 -16.74
N GLU A 169 5.93 -17.67 -18.03
CA GLU A 169 6.36 -18.71 -18.97
C GLU A 169 7.88 -18.72 -19.20
N THR A 170 8.56 -17.63 -18.88
CA THR A 170 10.01 -17.48 -19.07
C THR A 170 10.82 -17.74 -17.78
N LEU A 171 10.17 -18.19 -16.71
CA LEU A 171 10.83 -18.46 -15.41
C LEU A 171 11.56 -19.80 -15.37
N LYS A 172 11.37 -20.67 -16.35
CA LYS A 172 12.05 -21.96 -16.40
C LYS A 172 13.57 -21.80 -16.34
N GLY A 173 14.22 -22.50 -15.40
CA GLY A 173 15.67 -22.39 -15.18
C GLY A 173 16.13 -21.10 -14.50
N LYS A 174 15.23 -20.20 -14.12
CA LYS A 174 15.55 -18.96 -13.40
C LYS A 174 15.49 -19.14 -11.90
N LYS A 175 16.28 -18.38 -11.16
CA LYS A 175 16.20 -18.24 -9.71
C LYS A 175 15.15 -17.21 -9.34
N VAL A 176 14.09 -17.64 -8.67
CA VAL A 176 12.94 -16.82 -8.32
C VAL A 176 12.88 -16.64 -6.80
N CYS A 177 12.77 -15.39 -6.35
CA CYS A 177 12.59 -15.06 -4.94
C CYS A 177 11.16 -14.63 -4.63
N SER A 178 10.65 -15.07 -3.48
CA SER A 178 9.42 -14.56 -2.90
C SER A 178 9.42 -14.76 -1.38
N VAL A 179 8.30 -14.44 -0.73
CA VAL A 179 8.19 -14.48 0.74
C VAL A 179 7.52 -15.77 1.20
N THR A 180 8.11 -16.38 2.23
CA THR A 180 7.55 -17.56 2.91
C THR A 180 6.11 -17.30 3.39
N GLY A 181 5.20 -18.23 3.10
CA GLY A 181 3.77 -18.12 3.49
C GLY A 181 2.94 -17.20 2.60
N SER A 182 3.52 -16.67 1.52
CA SER A 182 2.78 -15.90 0.51
C SER A 182 2.07 -16.81 -0.51
N THR A 183 0.98 -16.34 -1.12
CA THR A 183 0.32 -17.01 -2.26
C THR A 183 1.24 -17.08 -3.48
N PRO A 184 2.04 -16.02 -3.81
CA PRO A 184 2.96 -16.06 -4.92
C PRO A 184 3.99 -17.21 -4.87
N ILE A 185 4.64 -17.44 -3.72
CA ILE A 185 5.64 -18.52 -3.65
C ILE A 185 4.99 -19.90 -3.72
N GLN A 186 3.79 -20.02 -3.15
CA GLN A 186 3.04 -21.29 -3.25
C GLN A 186 2.69 -21.58 -4.72
N ARG A 187 2.25 -20.56 -5.49
CA ARG A 187 1.95 -20.72 -6.92
C ARG A 187 3.18 -21.11 -7.74
N VAL A 188 4.34 -20.51 -7.46
CA VAL A 188 5.60 -20.93 -8.12
C VAL A 188 5.87 -22.41 -7.95
N ARG A 189 5.63 -22.96 -6.75
CA ARG A 189 5.79 -24.40 -6.46
C ARG A 189 4.73 -25.26 -7.13
N ASP A 190 3.46 -24.91 -6.93
CA ASP A 190 2.33 -25.72 -7.38
C ASP A 190 2.28 -25.83 -8.90
N GLN A 191 2.58 -24.72 -9.59
CA GLN A 191 2.60 -24.66 -11.06
C GLN A 191 3.98 -24.99 -11.67
N LYS A 192 4.99 -25.26 -10.82
CA LYS A 192 6.36 -25.59 -11.27
C LYS A 192 6.91 -24.54 -12.24
N LEU A 193 6.73 -23.25 -11.90
CA LEU A 193 7.12 -22.14 -12.78
C LEU A 193 8.64 -22.05 -12.96
N THR A 194 9.42 -22.57 -12.02
CA THR A 194 10.87 -22.76 -12.13
C THR A 194 11.25 -24.14 -11.58
N GLU A 195 12.54 -24.52 -11.70
CA GLU A 195 13.02 -25.81 -11.21
C GLU A 195 12.94 -25.86 -9.67
N PRO A 196 12.63 -27.03 -9.09
CA PRO A 196 12.63 -27.23 -7.66
C PRO A 196 14.04 -27.11 -7.06
N GLY A 197 14.12 -26.90 -5.75
CA GLY A 197 15.37 -26.78 -5.03
C GLY A 197 15.95 -25.37 -5.09
N GLY A 198 17.22 -25.23 -5.43
CA GLY A 198 17.96 -23.96 -5.37
C GLY A 198 17.47 -22.84 -6.29
N SER A 199 16.48 -23.11 -7.17
CA SER A 199 15.87 -22.09 -8.02
C SER A 199 14.74 -21.31 -7.33
N ILE A 200 14.27 -21.75 -6.16
CA ILE A 200 13.27 -21.06 -5.35
C ILE A 200 13.97 -20.54 -4.09
N VAL A 201 14.03 -19.24 -3.94
CA VAL A 201 14.63 -18.55 -2.80
C VAL A 201 13.52 -17.88 -1.99
N GLU A 202 13.58 -18.01 -0.67
CA GLU A 202 12.56 -17.46 0.23
C GLU A 202 13.17 -16.70 1.37
N PHE A 203 12.52 -15.55 1.66
CA PHE A 203 12.81 -14.74 2.84
C PHE A 203 11.53 -14.40 3.60
N GLN A 204 11.65 -13.72 4.72
CA GLN A 204 10.49 -13.21 5.48
C GLN A 204 9.97 -11.88 4.92
N LYS A 205 10.84 -11.12 4.22
CA LYS A 205 10.52 -9.78 3.67
C LYS A 205 10.83 -9.69 2.19
N TYR A 206 10.01 -8.94 1.45
CA TYR A 206 10.25 -8.68 0.02
C TYR A 206 11.46 -7.79 -0.21
N SER A 207 11.77 -6.88 0.72
CA SER A 207 13.00 -6.07 0.66
C SER A 207 14.25 -6.93 0.54
N GLN A 208 14.32 -8.07 1.26
CA GLN A 208 15.42 -9.02 1.16
C GLN A 208 15.50 -9.66 -0.24
N CYS A 209 14.35 -10.02 -0.83
CA CYS A 209 14.32 -10.51 -2.21
C CYS A 209 14.81 -9.47 -3.23
N VAL A 210 14.44 -8.18 -3.04
CA VAL A 210 14.87 -7.08 -3.91
C VAL A 210 16.37 -6.86 -3.80
N GLU A 211 16.96 -6.93 -2.60
CA GLU A 211 18.41 -6.89 -2.41
C GLU A 211 19.12 -8.01 -3.19
N LYS A 212 18.57 -9.24 -3.14
CA LYS A 212 19.11 -10.39 -3.89
C LYS A 212 18.95 -10.24 -5.39
N LEU A 213 17.89 -9.57 -5.85
CA LEU A 213 17.71 -9.24 -7.27
C LEU A 213 18.77 -8.23 -7.74
N LEU A 214 18.99 -7.19 -6.97
CA LEU A 214 19.99 -6.16 -7.28
C LEU A 214 21.43 -6.70 -7.25
N SER A 215 21.73 -7.61 -6.33
CA SER A 215 23.04 -8.30 -6.24
C SER A 215 23.21 -9.42 -7.26
N LYS A 216 22.21 -9.67 -8.12
CA LYS A 216 22.21 -10.73 -9.16
C LYS A 216 22.27 -12.16 -8.59
N GLU A 217 21.91 -12.35 -7.35
CA GLU A 217 21.83 -13.68 -6.72
C GLU A 217 20.53 -14.40 -7.12
N VAL A 218 19.48 -13.64 -7.49
CA VAL A 218 18.25 -14.14 -8.08
C VAL A 218 17.95 -13.40 -9.40
N ASP A 219 17.12 -14.01 -10.25
CA ASP A 219 16.78 -13.46 -11.57
C ASP A 219 15.50 -12.64 -11.53
N ALA A 220 14.56 -13.03 -10.67
CA ALA A 220 13.27 -12.35 -10.49
C ALA A 220 12.80 -12.38 -9.04
N VAL A 221 12.04 -11.36 -8.65
CA VAL A 221 11.18 -11.37 -7.48
C VAL A 221 9.74 -11.50 -7.96
N THR A 222 8.98 -12.42 -7.38
CA THR A 222 7.56 -12.57 -7.71
C THR A 222 6.68 -12.33 -6.50
N THR A 223 5.72 -11.46 -6.69
CA THR A 223 4.62 -11.17 -5.77
C THR A 223 3.57 -10.33 -6.49
N ASP A 224 2.66 -9.73 -5.74
CA ASP A 224 1.58 -8.93 -6.25
C ASP A 224 2.10 -7.62 -6.87
N ASP A 225 1.54 -7.24 -7.99
CA ASP A 225 1.98 -6.11 -8.81
C ASP A 225 2.05 -4.78 -8.05
N ALA A 226 1.12 -4.58 -7.10
CA ALA A 226 1.11 -3.38 -6.25
C ALA A 226 2.37 -3.31 -5.37
N ILE A 227 2.83 -4.44 -4.81
CA ILE A 227 4.07 -4.53 -4.02
C ILE A 227 5.27 -4.26 -4.91
N LEU A 228 5.32 -4.91 -6.09
CA LEU A 228 6.43 -4.77 -7.03
C LEU A 228 6.56 -3.34 -7.57
N LYS A 229 5.44 -2.68 -7.88
CA LYS A 229 5.41 -1.27 -8.30
C LYS A 229 5.95 -0.35 -7.21
N GLY A 230 5.65 -0.64 -5.95
CA GLY A 230 6.21 0.07 -4.81
C GLY A 230 7.74 0.04 -4.81
N PHE A 231 8.35 -1.14 -4.94
CA PHE A 231 9.82 -1.27 -5.03
C PHE A 231 10.40 -0.67 -6.30
N ALA A 232 9.77 -0.90 -7.46
CA ALA A 232 10.24 -0.33 -8.72
C ALA A 232 10.22 1.22 -8.71
N SER A 233 9.27 1.83 -8.02
CA SER A 233 9.19 3.29 -7.88
C SER A 233 10.31 3.88 -7.01
N GLN A 234 10.90 3.09 -6.11
CA GLN A 234 12.04 3.52 -5.28
C GLN A 234 13.36 3.50 -6.04
N ASP A 235 13.52 2.60 -7.02
CA ASP A 235 14.74 2.49 -7.84
C ASP A 235 14.39 2.25 -9.32
N PRO A 236 13.75 3.23 -10.00
CA PRO A 236 13.25 3.07 -11.37
C PRO A 236 14.35 2.93 -12.42
N GLU A 237 15.60 3.30 -12.06
CA GLU A 237 16.75 3.15 -12.93
C GLU A 237 17.29 1.71 -12.93
N LYS A 238 17.04 0.93 -11.87
CA LYS A 238 17.57 -0.42 -11.73
C LYS A 238 16.50 -1.52 -11.82
N LEU A 239 15.23 -1.18 -11.55
CA LEU A 239 14.14 -2.14 -11.45
C LEU A 239 13.01 -1.83 -12.43
N LYS A 240 12.32 -2.87 -12.88
CA LYS A 240 11.05 -2.78 -13.62
C LYS A 240 10.14 -3.94 -13.29
N VAL A 241 8.83 -3.66 -13.27
CA VAL A 241 7.80 -4.69 -13.25
C VAL A 241 7.55 -5.15 -14.67
N VAL A 242 7.40 -6.46 -14.89
CA VAL A 242 7.14 -7.03 -16.22
C VAL A 242 5.79 -6.57 -16.76
N GLY A 243 4.78 -6.41 -15.89
CA GLY A 243 3.48 -5.83 -16.25
C GLY A 243 2.50 -6.85 -16.85
N LYS A 244 2.70 -8.14 -16.59
CA LYS A 244 1.81 -9.22 -17.03
C LYS A 244 1.34 -10.02 -15.82
N THR A 245 0.29 -9.54 -15.16
CA THR A 245 -0.30 -10.25 -14.03
C THR A 245 -0.89 -11.58 -14.47
N PHE A 246 -0.65 -12.62 -13.67
CA PHE A 246 -1.08 -13.99 -13.96
C PHE A 246 -1.90 -14.65 -12.84
N SER A 247 -2.45 -13.83 -11.94
CA SER A 247 -3.39 -14.26 -10.92
C SER A 247 -4.36 -13.16 -10.52
N LYS A 248 -5.33 -13.50 -9.65
CA LYS A 248 -6.16 -12.55 -8.92
C LYS A 248 -5.85 -12.70 -7.43
N GLU A 249 -5.49 -11.59 -6.80
CA GLU A 249 -5.12 -11.55 -5.38
C GLU A 249 -6.00 -10.50 -4.67
N PRO A 250 -7.24 -10.87 -4.27
CA PRO A 250 -8.13 -9.98 -3.53
C PRO A 250 -7.59 -9.78 -2.11
N TYR A 251 -7.27 -8.56 -1.72
CA TYR A 251 -6.79 -8.25 -0.37
C TYR A 251 -7.95 -8.06 0.60
N GLY A 252 -7.96 -8.83 1.65
CA GLY A 252 -8.93 -8.72 2.75
C GLY A 252 -8.28 -8.34 4.07
N ILE A 253 -9.12 -7.88 4.98
CA ILE A 253 -8.76 -7.64 6.36
C ILE A 253 -8.96 -8.93 7.13
N GLY A 254 -7.87 -9.51 7.62
CA GLY A 254 -7.91 -10.75 8.41
C GLY A 254 -8.34 -10.48 9.85
N LEU A 255 -9.22 -11.29 10.39
CA LEU A 255 -9.73 -11.20 11.75
C LEU A 255 -10.07 -12.58 12.32
N ASN A 256 -10.47 -12.65 13.59
CA ASN A 256 -10.87 -13.90 14.21
C ASN A 256 -11.97 -14.59 13.37
N LYS A 257 -11.79 -15.87 13.09
CA LYS A 257 -12.64 -16.64 12.18
C LYS A 257 -14.11 -16.62 12.59
N ASP A 258 -14.37 -16.69 13.89
CA ASP A 258 -15.72 -16.87 14.42
C ASP A 258 -16.40 -15.53 14.75
N ASP A 259 -15.69 -14.40 14.60
CA ASP A 259 -16.24 -13.07 14.87
C ASP A 259 -16.93 -12.48 13.63
N LYS A 260 -18.05 -13.09 13.26
CA LYS A 260 -18.88 -12.62 12.14
C LYS A 260 -19.38 -11.20 12.34
N ALA A 261 -19.73 -10.82 13.57
CA ALA A 261 -20.26 -9.49 13.83
C ALA A 261 -19.22 -8.39 13.55
N LEU A 262 -17.95 -8.60 13.95
CA LEU A 262 -16.86 -7.68 13.62
C LEU A 262 -16.59 -7.67 12.11
N ARG A 263 -16.61 -8.82 11.45
CA ARG A 263 -16.42 -8.91 10.01
C ARG A 263 -17.45 -8.07 9.26
N ASP A 264 -18.74 -8.29 9.56
CA ASP A 264 -19.84 -7.59 8.89
C ASP A 264 -19.73 -6.07 9.14
N LYS A 265 -19.33 -5.67 10.36
CA LYS A 265 -19.11 -4.26 10.68
C LYS A 265 -17.95 -3.64 9.90
N ILE A 266 -16.86 -4.36 9.72
CA ILE A 266 -15.72 -3.91 8.90
C ILE A 266 -16.13 -3.82 7.42
N ASP A 267 -16.90 -4.78 6.93
CA ASP A 267 -17.47 -4.74 5.57
C ASP A 267 -18.36 -3.51 5.35
N ASP A 268 -19.19 -3.14 6.34
CA ASP A 268 -20.01 -1.92 6.27
C ASP A 268 -19.15 -0.65 6.21
N ILE A 269 -18.05 -0.61 6.99
CA ILE A 269 -17.11 0.51 6.99
C ILE A 269 -16.43 0.64 5.63
N LEU A 270 -15.96 -0.46 5.05
CA LEU A 270 -15.33 -0.49 3.74
C LEU A 270 -16.32 -0.09 2.63
N GLN A 271 -17.54 -0.64 2.65
CA GLN A 271 -18.57 -0.29 1.68
C GLN A 271 -18.90 1.20 1.73
N LYS A 272 -19.10 1.75 2.93
CA LYS A 272 -19.33 3.18 3.10
C LYS A 272 -18.19 4.03 2.52
N ALA A 273 -16.94 3.63 2.75
CA ALA A 273 -15.80 4.36 2.23
C ALA A 273 -15.68 4.30 0.70
N ILE A 274 -16.17 3.23 0.09
CA ILE A 274 -16.31 3.10 -1.36
C ILE A 274 -17.39 4.07 -1.86
N ASP A 275 -18.56 4.03 -1.24
CA ASP A 275 -19.74 4.80 -1.66
C ASP A 275 -19.54 6.32 -1.52
N ASP A 276 -18.85 6.77 -0.46
CA ASP A 276 -18.59 8.20 -0.21
C ASP A 276 -17.28 8.72 -0.81
N GLY A 277 -16.55 7.86 -1.52
CA GLY A 277 -15.30 8.21 -2.21
C GLY A 277 -14.06 8.31 -1.28
N THR A 278 -14.17 7.99 0.00
CA THR A 278 -13.03 8.00 0.95
C THR A 278 -11.97 6.98 0.52
N TRP A 279 -12.38 5.79 0.09
CA TRP A 279 -11.47 4.79 -0.46
C TRP A 279 -10.61 5.36 -1.60
N LYS A 280 -11.26 6.06 -2.53
CA LYS A 280 -10.56 6.67 -3.69
C LYS A 280 -9.55 7.73 -3.26
N LYS A 281 -9.89 8.56 -2.27
CA LYS A 281 -8.97 9.56 -1.71
C LYS A 281 -7.76 8.92 -1.06
N ILE A 282 -7.95 7.84 -0.29
CA ILE A 282 -6.86 7.06 0.30
C ILE A 282 -5.96 6.49 -0.80
N TYR A 283 -6.57 5.86 -1.83
CA TYR A 283 -5.84 5.29 -2.94
C TYR A 283 -4.98 6.34 -3.66
N ASP A 284 -5.56 7.46 -4.05
CA ASP A 284 -4.86 8.53 -4.77
C ASP A 284 -3.71 9.15 -3.95
N ALA A 285 -3.90 9.25 -2.63
CA ALA A 285 -2.87 9.76 -1.72
C ALA A 285 -1.72 8.76 -1.45
N THR A 286 -1.90 7.49 -1.77
CA THR A 286 -0.95 6.40 -1.49
C THR A 286 -0.52 5.67 -2.76
N LEU A 287 -1.17 4.58 -3.14
CA LEU A 287 -0.84 3.74 -4.30
C LEU A 287 -1.02 4.48 -5.63
N GLY A 288 -1.96 5.40 -5.74
CA GLY A 288 -2.20 6.19 -6.94
C GLY A 288 -1.00 7.01 -7.39
N LYS A 289 -0.04 7.29 -6.49
CA LYS A 289 1.24 7.95 -6.82
C LYS A 289 2.11 7.15 -7.79
N SER A 290 1.90 5.85 -7.90
CA SER A 290 2.55 5.00 -8.90
C SER A 290 1.97 5.16 -10.32
N GLY A 291 0.98 6.03 -10.51
CA GLY A 291 0.31 6.27 -11.79
C GLY A 291 -0.69 5.18 -12.21
N SER A 292 -0.92 4.19 -11.37
CA SER A 292 -1.93 3.16 -11.62
C SER A 292 -3.31 3.68 -11.26
N ALA A 293 -4.30 3.47 -12.12
CA ALA A 293 -5.70 3.65 -11.76
C ALA A 293 -6.22 2.36 -11.12
N ALA A 294 -7.02 2.49 -10.05
CA ALA A 294 -7.73 1.36 -9.50
C ALA A 294 -9.19 1.68 -9.26
N THR A 295 -10.01 0.64 -9.40
CA THR A 295 -11.40 0.63 -9.01
C THR A 295 -11.52 -0.18 -7.74
N PRO A 296 -12.26 0.29 -6.72
CA PRO A 296 -12.48 -0.51 -5.52
C PRO A 296 -13.22 -1.79 -5.90
N PRO A 297 -12.81 -2.95 -5.37
CA PRO A 297 -13.54 -4.19 -5.58
C PRO A 297 -14.89 -4.16 -4.86
N ALA A 298 -15.83 -4.98 -5.32
CA ALA A 298 -17.06 -5.23 -4.58
C ALA A 298 -16.76 -5.97 -3.27
N ILE A 299 -17.44 -5.60 -2.19
CA ILE A 299 -17.31 -6.30 -0.91
C ILE A 299 -18.00 -7.67 -1.00
N GLU A 300 -17.29 -8.72 -0.66
CA GLU A 300 -17.77 -10.11 -0.66
C GLU A 300 -18.16 -10.54 0.77
N ARG A 301 -19.45 -10.58 1.06
CA ARG A 301 -19.99 -11.03 2.35
C ARG A 301 -20.25 -12.53 2.33
N TYR A 302 -19.92 -13.24 3.42
CA TYR A 302 -20.15 -14.69 3.56
C TYR A 302 -20.42 -15.10 5.01
#